data_045e6e46c288b2b589f28d19cc5e0bfa
#
_entry.id   045e6e46c288b2b589f28d19cc5e0bfa
#
_cell.length_a   1.000
_cell.length_b   1.000
_cell.length_c   1.000
_cell.angle_alpha   90.00
_cell.angle_beta   90.00
_cell.angle_gamma   90.00
#
_symmetry.space_group_name_H-M   'P 1'
#
loop_
_entity.id
_entity.type
_entity.pdbx_description
1 polymer ?
#
loop_
_entity_poly.entity_id
_entity_poly.type
_entity_poly.pdbx_seq_one_letter_code
_entity_poly.pdbx_strand_id
1 'polypeptide(L)'
;MGETRVTALQAGGIAALVQCLVVAISEEVEQGTYQLDYHPMMVQQNKWRATRFGADARLVLGQSYEQASLAEIVAKLVLRLEQHAVKLGCLDELRSVVNIPAATGASQQLEIFEQTGSQAEVARKMIENNQWSRM
;
A
#
# COMPACT_ATOMS: atom_id res chain seq x y z
N MET A 1 -3.05 9.78 -19.94
CA MET A 1 -1.89 8.86 -19.98
C MET A 1 -1.20 8.76 -18.62
N GLY A 2 -0.92 9.88 -17.96
CA GLY A 2 -0.27 9.91 -16.66
C GLY A 2 -1.04 9.17 -15.58
N GLU A 3 -2.34 9.30 -15.52
CA GLU A 3 -3.19 8.66 -14.51
C GLU A 3 -3.21 7.13 -14.65
N THR A 4 -3.28 6.61 -15.89
CA THR A 4 -3.20 5.17 -16.16
C THR A 4 -1.84 4.62 -15.73
N ARG A 5 -0.77 5.35 -15.98
CA ARG A 5 0.58 4.99 -15.53
C ARG A 5 0.69 4.94 -14.02
N VAL A 6 0.10 5.92 -13.34
CA VAL A 6 0.10 5.95 -11.86
C VAL A 6 -0.58 4.71 -11.31
N THR A 7 -1.73 4.31 -11.85
CA THR A 7 -2.44 3.11 -11.43
C THR A 7 -1.60 1.84 -11.67
N ALA A 8 -0.96 1.72 -12.83
CA ALA A 8 -0.08 0.59 -13.14
C ALA A 8 1.13 0.55 -12.20
N LEU A 9 1.72 1.72 -11.89
CA LEU A 9 2.83 1.83 -10.94
C LEU A 9 2.40 1.43 -9.53
N GLN A 10 1.19 1.79 -9.11
CA GLN A 10 0.65 1.37 -7.81
C GLN A 10 0.54 -0.15 -7.70
N ALA A 11 -0.02 -0.80 -8.73
CA ALA A 11 -0.13 -2.25 -8.78
C ALA A 11 1.25 -2.92 -8.77
N GLY A 12 2.19 -2.42 -9.56
CA GLY A 12 3.57 -2.89 -9.59
C GLY A 12 4.28 -2.69 -8.26
N GLY A 13 4.02 -1.56 -7.60
CA GLY A 13 4.57 -1.26 -6.28
C GLY A 13 4.10 -2.23 -5.22
N ILE A 14 2.81 -2.54 -5.19
CA ILE A 14 2.24 -3.51 -4.23
C ILE A 14 2.83 -4.90 -4.48
N ALA A 15 2.94 -5.33 -5.74
CA ALA A 15 3.54 -6.60 -6.10
C ALA A 15 5.01 -6.68 -5.64
N ALA A 16 5.78 -5.62 -5.85
CA ALA A 16 7.17 -5.53 -5.39
C ALA A 16 7.26 -5.60 -3.87
N LEU A 17 6.38 -4.92 -3.16
CA LEU A 17 6.31 -4.94 -1.70
C LEU A 17 6.09 -6.36 -1.18
N VAL A 18 5.11 -7.07 -1.73
CA VAL A 18 4.80 -8.45 -1.33
C VAL A 18 5.98 -9.36 -1.61
N GLN A 19 6.59 -9.25 -2.78
CA GLN A 19 7.75 -10.06 -3.17
C GLN A 19 8.94 -9.84 -2.22
N CYS A 20 9.25 -8.58 -1.92
CA CYS A 20 10.33 -8.24 -1.00
C CYS A 20 10.05 -8.74 0.42
N LEU A 21 8.80 -8.66 0.90
CA LEU A 21 8.40 -9.17 2.20
C LEU A 21 8.57 -10.69 2.28
N VAL A 22 8.15 -11.41 1.24
CA VAL A 22 8.31 -12.88 1.21
C VAL A 22 9.79 -13.26 1.30
N VAL A 23 10.65 -12.60 0.54
CA VAL A 23 12.10 -12.88 0.58
C VAL A 23 12.69 -12.54 1.94
N ALA A 24 12.35 -11.38 2.50
CA ALA A 24 12.87 -10.95 3.80
C ALA A 24 12.46 -11.90 4.92
N ILE A 25 11.18 -12.27 4.96
CA ILE A 25 10.66 -13.19 5.98
C ILE A 25 11.27 -14.59 5.81
N SER A 26 11.42 -15.06 4.57
CA SER A 26 12.06 -16.34 4.29
C SER A 26 13.50 -16.39 4.81
N GLU A 27 14.26 -15.32 4.62
CA GLU A 27 15.62 -15.22 5.14
C GLU A 27 15.64 -15.24 6.67
N GLU A 28 14.73 -14.51 7.31
CA GLU A 28 14.61 -14.51 8.78
C GLU A 28 14.28 -15.89 9.33
N VAL A 29 13.39 -16.63 8.66
CA VAL A 29 13.04 -18.00 9.05
C VAL A 29 14.25 -18.92 8.92
N GLU A 30 14.98 -18.85 7.80
CA GLU A 30 16.17 -19.68 7.57
C GLU A 30 17.27 -19.41 8.60
N GLN A 31 17.43 -18.14 9.00
CA GLN A 31 18.42 -17.73 10.00
C GLN A 31 17.95 -17.95 11.44
N GLY A 32 16.70 -18.34 11.64
CA GLY A 32 16.12 -18.52 12.97
C GLY A 32 15.87 -17.22 13.72
N THR A 33 15.82 -16.08 13.01
CA THR A 33 15.62 -14.76 13.60
C THR A 33 14.19 -14.25 13.48
N TYR A 34 13.31 -14.99 12.81
CA TYR A 34 11.90 -14.59 12.66
C TYR A 34 11.18 -14.64 14.00
N GLN A 35 10.49 -13.56 14.33
CA GLN A 35 9.66 -13.46 15.52
C GLN A 35 8.25 -13.02 15.14
N LEU A 36 7.26 -13.68 15.71
CA LEU A 36 5.87 -13.28 15.56
C LEU A 36 5.55 -12.21 16.61
N ASP A 37 5.54 -10.97 16.21
CA ASP A 37 5.43 -9.81 17.10
C ASP A 37 3.99 -9.42 17.45
N TYR A 38 3.00 -10.11 16.91
CA TYR A 38 1.62 -9.66 17.07
C TYR A 38 0.64 -10.81 17.24
N HIS A 39 -0.42 -10.53 17.97
CA HIS A 39 -1.54 -11.45 18.15
C HIS A 39 -2.45 -11.41 16.90
N PRO A 40 -3.03 -12.56 16.50
CA PRO A 40 -3.97 -12.58 15.36
C PRO A 40 -5.12 -11.57 15.44
N MET A 41 -5.58 -11.26 16.65
CA MET A 41 -6.61 -10.24 16.87
C MET A 41 -6.18 -8.84 16.44
N MET A 42 -4.89 -8.51 16.49
CA MET A 42 -4.37 -7.24 16.00
C MET A 42 -4.52 -7.12 14.49
N VAL A 43 -4.29 -8.23 13.77
CA VAL A 43 -4.48 -8.27 12.32
C VAL A 43 -5.94 -7.99 11.97
N GLN A 44 -6.86 -8.62 12.69
CA GLN A 44 -8.29 -8.40 12.49
C GLN A 44 -8.68 -6.95 12.79
N GLN A 45 -8.18 -6.38 13.87
CA GLN A 45 -8.44 -4.99 14.23
C GLN A 45 -7.89 -4.03 13.18
N ASN A 46 -6.68 -4.25 12.70
CA ASN A 46 -6.08 -3.42 11.65
C ASN A 46 -6.87 -3.52 10.36
N LYS A 47 -7.33 -4.70 10.00
CA LYS A 47 -8.19 -4.92 8.83
C LYS A 47 -9.49 -4.13 8.95
N TRP A 48 -10.12 -4.14 10.13
CA TRP A 48 -11.32 -3.36 10.38
C TRP A 48 -11.05 -1.86 10.27
N ARG A 49 -9.95 -1.37 10.88
CA ARG A 49 -9.55 0.04 10.81
C ARG A 49 -9.29 0.48 9.37
N ALA A 50 -8.59 -0.33 8.59
CA ALA A 50 -8.34 -0.04 7.18
C ALA A 50 -9.64 0.02 6.38
N THR A 51 -10.58 -0.89 6.66
CA THR A 51 -11.89 -0.91 6.00
C THR A 51 -12.70 0.35 6.34
N ARG A 52 -12.65 0.78 7.61
CA ARG A 52 -13.45 1.91 8.10
C ARG A 52 -12.88 3.26 7.67
N PHE A 53 -11.56 3.43 7.72
CA PHE A 53 -10.90 4.73 7.57
C PHE A 53 -10.03 4.84 6.32
N GLY A 54 -9.84 3.74 5.58
CA GLY A 54 -9.00 3.73 4.39
C GLY A 54 -7.56 4.11 4.69
N ALA A 55 -6.99 4.97 3.85
CA ALA A 55 -5.61 5.43 4.00
C ALA A 55 -5.38 6.31 5.23
N ASP A 56 -6.44 6.86 5.83
CA ASP A 56 -6.36 7.65 7.06
C ASP A 56 -6.34 6.81 8.32
N ALA A 57 -6.42 5.48 8.19
CA ALA A 57 -6.42 4.58 9.34
C ALA A 57 -5.10 4.65 10.09
N ARG A 58 -5.19 4.61 11.42
CA ARG A 58 -4.03 4.37 12.29
C ARG A 58 -4.04 2.90 12.67
N LEU A 59 -2.94 2.23 12.37
CA LEU A 59 -2.80 0.79 12.59
C LEU A 59 -2.00 0.52 13.86
N VAL A 60 -2.31 -0.60 14.50
CA VAL A 60 -1.63 -1.03 15.72
C VAL A 60 -0.45 -1.91 15.34
N LEU A 61 0.71 -1.63 15.92
CA LEU A 61 1.96 -2.33 15.62
C LEU A 61 2.57 -2.94 16.86
N GLY A 62 3.10 -4.16 16.68
CA GLY A 62 3.95 -4.82 17.67
C GLY A 62 3.28 -5.14 18.98
N GLN A 63 4.08 -5.62 19.92
CA GLN A 63 3.61 -6.01 21.25
C GLN A 63 3.25 -4.82 22.12
N SER A 64 3.78 -3.64 21.82
CA SER A 64 3.49 -2.40 22.56
C SER A 64 2.13 -1.79 22.22
N TYR A 65 1.45 -2.28 21.21
CA TYR A 65 0.17 -1.76 20.72
C TYR A 65 0.22 -0.28 20.31
N GLU A 66 1.39 0.19 19.90
CA GLU A 66 1.55 1.55 19.39
C GLU A 66 0.79 1.74 18.09
N GLN A 67 0.22 2.92 17.91
CA GLN A 67 -0.49 3.26 16.69
C GLN A 67 0.39 4.10 15.77
N ALA A 68 0.33 3.81 14.47
CA ALA A 68 1.04 4.57 13.45
C ALA A 68 0.15 4.77 12.23
N SER A 69 0.37 5.86 11.50
CA SER A 69 -0.33 6.09 10.24
C SER A 69 0.17 5.14 9.17
N LEU A 70 -0.67 4.88 8.16
CA LEU A 70 -0.30 4.04 7.03
C LEU A 70 0.95 4.59 6.31
N ALA A 71 1.02 5.91 6.14
CA ALA A 71 2.17 6.55 5.49
C ALA A 71 3.48 6.28 6.23
N GLU A 72 3.49 6.38 7.56
CA GLU A 72 4.66 6.08 8.38
C GLU A 72 5.07 4.62 8.27
N ILE A 73 4.10 3.71 8.33
CA ILE A 73 4.35 2.27 8.23
C ILE A 73 4.96 1.92 6.88
N VAL A 74 4.38 2.44 5.81
CA VAL A 74 4.87 2.17 4.45
C VAL A 74 6.28 2.72 4.26
N ALA A 75 6.55 3.94 4.73
CA ALA A 75 7.88 4.53 4.61
C ALA A 75 8.95 3.70 5.31
N LYS A 76 8.69 3.26 6.54
CA LYS A 76 9.61 2.40 7.30
C LYS A 76 9.82 1.05 6.62
N LEU A 77 8.74 0.47 6.12
CA LEU A 77 8.79 -0.83 5.46
C LEU A 77 9.61 -0.76 4.17
N VAL A 78 9.46 0.29 3.38
CA VAL A 78 10.25 0.50 2.16
C VAL A 78 11.73 0.61 2.50
N LEU A 79 12.10 1.38 3.52
CA LEU A 79 13.49 1.50 3.94
C LEU A 79 14.08 0.15 4.36
N ARG A 80 13.32 -0.65 5.08
CA ARG A 80 13.73 -1.99 5.51
C ARG A 80 13.97 -2.93 4.33
N LEU A 81 13.18 -2.81 3.28
CA LEU A 81 13.17 -3.75 2.17
C LEU A 81 14.02 -3.32 0.97
N GLU A 82 14.63 -2.13 0.99
CA GLU A 82 15.40 -1.62 -0.15
C GLU A 82 16.49 -2.56 -0.62
N GLN A 83 17.21 -3.20 0.29
CA GLN A 83 18.27 -4.14 -0.07
C GLN A 83 17.75 -5.33 -0.86
N HIS A 84 16.59 -5.86 -0.47
CA HIS A 84 15.93 -6.96 -1.17
C HIS A 84 15.44 -6.52 -2.55
N ALA A 85 14.91 -5.31 -2.64
CA ALA A 85 14.43 -4.75 -3.91
C ALA A 85 15.57 -4.56 -4.92
N VAL A 86 16.74 -4.14 -4.46
CA VAL A 86 17.92 -4.02 -5.33
C VAL A 86 18.30 -5.38 -5.90
N LYS A 87 18.34 -6.42 -5.07
CA LYS A 87 18.66 -7.78 -5.50
C LYS A 87 17.63 -8.34 -6.50
N LEU A 88 16.35 -8.00 -6.32
CA LEU A 88 15.25 -8.46 -7.17
C LEU A 88 15.03 -7.59 -8.41
N GLY A 89 15.70 -6.43 -8.49
CA GLY A 89 15.54 -5.52 -9.61
C GLY A 89 14.22 -4.75 -9.62
N CYS A 90 13.60 -4.54 -8.45
CA CYS A 90 12.30 -3.86 -8.33
C CYS A 90 12.33 -2.65 -7.39
N LEU A 91 13.49 -1.99 -7.27
CA LEU A 91 13.64 -0.86 -6.35
C LEU A 91 12.72 0.32 -6.67
N ASP A 92 12.59 0.67 -7.93
CA ASP A 92 11.76 1.80 -8.34
C ASP A 92 10.28 1.52 -8.05
N GLU A 93 9.83 0.30 -8.34
CA GLU A 93 8.48 -0.15 -8.03
C GLU A 93 8.22 -0.14 -6.52
N LEU A 94 9.18 -0.63 -5.74
CA LEU A 94 9.06 -0.60 -4.28
C LEU A 94 8.94 0.84 -3.75
N ARG A 95 9.77 1.74 -4.22
CA ARG A 95 9.73 3.15 -3.79
C ARG A 95 8.43 3.84 -4.15
N SER A 96 7.79 3.45 -5.24
CA SER A 96 6.52 4.04 -5.66
C SER A 96 5.39 3.80 -4.66
N VAL A 97 5.51 2.78 -3.81
CA VAL A 97 4.51 2.43 -2.80
C VAL A 97 4.31 3.56 -1.78
N VAL A 98 5.34 4.36 -1.52
CA VAL A 98 5.27 5.47 -0.55
C VAL A 98 4.17 6.46 -0.91
N ASN A 99 3.83 6.61 -2.17
CA ASN A 99 2.82 7.55 -2.63
C ASN A 99 1.38 7.01 -2.58
N ILE A 100 1.21 5.71 -2.38
CA ILE A 100 -0.12 5.08 -2.40
C ILE A 100 -1.05 5.61 -1.32
N PRO A 101 -0.62 5.82 -0.06
CA PRO A 101 -1.53 6.31 0.97
C PRO A 101 -2.19 7.66 0.65
N ALA A 102 -1.52 8.50 -0.14
CA ALA A 102 -2.04 9.82 -0.52
C ALA A 102 -2.92 9.78 -1.78
N ALA A 103 -2.94 8.66 -2.50
CA ALA A 103 -3.59 8.57 -3.81
C ALA A 103 -4.33 7.25 -4.00
N THR A 104 -5.09 6.82 -2.98
CA THR A 104 -5.91 5.61 -3.08
C THR A 104 -7.11 5.82 -3.99
N GLY A 105 -7.64 4.73 -4.54
CA GLY A 105 -8.86 4.79 -5.35
C GLY A 105 -10.03 5.39 -4.60
N ALA A 106 -10.18 5.06 -3.31
CA ALA A 106 -11.23 5.63 -2.47
C ALA A 106 -11.07 7.15 -2.29
N SER A 107 -9.84 7.62 -2.03
CA SER A 107 -9.54 9.04 -1.91
C SER A 107 -9.85 9.79 -3.21
N GLN A 108 -9.49 9.22 -4.35
CA GLN A 108 -9.77 9.79 -5.65
C GLN A 108 -11.28 9.90 -5.92
N GLN A 109 -12.02 8.86 -5.57
CA GLN A 109 -13.48 8.86 -5.72
C GLN A 109 -14.14 9.94 -4.88
N LEU A 110 -13.74 10.08 -3.62
CA LEU A 110 -14.26 11.10 -2.72
C LEU A 110 -13.96 12.52 -3.22
N GLU A 111 -12.73 12.74 -3.68
CA GLU A 111 -12.31 14.02 -4.24
C GLU A 111 -13.16 14.41 -5.46
N ILE A 112 -13.36 13.48 -6.38
CA ILE A 112 -14.17 13.73 -7.58
C ILE A 112 -15.62 14.02 -7.17
N PHE A 113 -16.17 13.28 -6.22
CA PHE A 113 -17.54 13.50 -5.74
C PHE A 113 -17.68 14.87 -5.07
N GLU A 114 -16.72 15.29 -4.26
CA GLU A 114 -16.73 16.60 -3.62
C GLU A 114 -16.67 17.73 -4.64
N GLN A 115 -15.92 17.56 -5.72
CA GLN A 115 -15.79 18.58 -6.76
C GLN A 115 -17.03 18.64 -7.67
N THR A 116 -17.64 17.52 -8.00
CA THR A 116 -18.71 17.45 -9.00
C THR A 116 -20.09 17.22 -8.42
N GLY A 117 -20.18 16.64 -7.23
CA GLY A 117 -21.45 16.24 -6.61
C GLY A 117 -22.20 15.11 -7.35
N SER A 118 -21.53 14.44 -8.28
CA SER A 118 -22.15 13.44 -9.17
C SER A 118 -21.46 12.09 -9.10
N GLN A 119 -22.21 11.05 -8.75
CA GLN A 119 -21.71 9.68 -8.78
C GLN A 119 -21.37 9.21 -10.20
N ALA A 120 -22.14 9.68 -11.19
CA ALA A 120 -21.87 9.34 -12.60
C ALA A 120 -20.51 9.88 -13.05
N GLU A 121 -20.14 11.08 -12.64
CA GLU A 121 -18.81 11.66 -12.93
C GLU A 121 -17.69 10.88 -12.23
N VAL A 122 -17.90 10.43 -11.00
CA VAL A 122 -16.95 9.57 -10.30
C VAL A 122 -16.69 8.30 -11.11
N ALA A 123 -17.76 7.61 -11.52
CA ALA A 123 -17.64 6.39 -12.31
C ALA A 123 -16.92 6.63 -13.63
N ARG A 124 -17.28 7.71 -14.34
CA ARG A 124 -16.66 8.07 -15.63
C ARG A 124 -15.15 8.30 -15.49
N LYS A 125 -14.74 9.11 -14.51
CA LYS A 125 -13.32 9.40 -14.29
C LYS A 125 -12.52 8.18 -13.83
N MET A 126 -13.11 7.34 -13.01
CA MET A 126 -12.42 6.10 -12.58
C MET A 126 -12.23 5.13 -13.74
N ILE A 127 -13.20 5.05 -14.67
CA ILE A 127 -13.06 4.25 -15.89
C ILE A 127 -11.92 4.80 -16.75
N GLU A 128 -11.87 6.11 -16.95
CA GLU A 128 -10.79 6.76 -17.72
C GLU A 128 -9.41 6.48 -17.11
N ASN A 129 -9.29 6.57 -15.78
CA ASN A 129 -8.02 6.36 -15.08
C ASN A 129 -7.54 4.90 -15.15
N ASN A 130 -8.43 3.95 -15.38
CA ASN A 130 -8.10 2.52 -15.39
C ASN A 130 -8.10 1.90 -16.79
N GLN A 131 -8.04 2.70 -17.86
CA GLN A 131 -7.97 2.19 -19.22
C GLN A 131 -6.55 1.76 -19.56
N TRP A 132 -6.22 0.54 -19.26
CA TRP A 132 -4.89 -0.04 -19.45
C TRP A 132 -4.57 -0.31 -20.92
N SER A 133 -5.58 -0.54 -21.75
CA SER A 133 -5.42 -0.88 -23.16
C SER A 133 -4.82 0.24 -24.00
N ARG A 134 -4.67 1.43 -23.46
CA ARG A 134 -4.12 2.59 -24.15
C ARG A 134 -2.65 2.88 -23.80
N MET A 135 -2.07 2.00 -23.02
CA MET A 135 -0.65 2.15 -22.63
C MET A 135 0.31 1.67 -23.71
#